data_0a104e063a90f555088de8998fa194cb
#
_entry.id   0a104e063a90f555088de8998fa194cb
#
_cell.length_a   1.000
_cell.length_b   1.000
_cell.length_c   1.000
_cell.angle_alpha   90.00
_cell.angle_beta   90.00
_cell.angle_gamma   90.00
#
_symmetry.space_group_name_H-M   'P 1'
#
loop_
_entity.id
_entity.type
_entity.pdbx_description
1 polymer ?
#
loop_
_entity_poly.entity_id
_entity_poly.type
_entity_poly.pdbx_seq_one_letter_code
_entity_poly.pdbx_strand_id
1 'polypeptide(L)'
;MRDKILIVPDVHGRKFWKEDTGKLIDYIDHEVIDVVFLGDYVDPYPFEGIKVGDAIENLNDIIEFAKSRQNVHLLLGNHDMHYFDNYYAKHVETKVRYSYEHAKKIAKIFKSNKNLFNIAWETRVNDKKLLFTHAGVLKTWAEIHMGNVKTWRGCIDDKHKIPSIEPNAKSLNALLDTHDGILALADVPQTRGGWCAYGSPIWCDFIEHIESLEYNAPGKSTPYNYKDEVYQVFGHSLGWPFNDIKSLDTCYIGPYFAMLDARTSFLVDDDGSIHEISDNMERFREDIGEIYCKKDA
;
A
#
# COMPACT_ATOMS: atom_id res chain seq x y z
N MET A 1 -15.78 2.86 -16.48
CA MET A 1 -15.08 2.60 -15.24
C MET A 1 -14.25 1.37 -15.51
N ARG A 2 -13.01 1.33 -15.07
CA ARG A 2 -12.16 0.13 -15.22
C ARG A 2 -12.52 -0.78 -14.07
N ASP A 3 -12.92 -2.00 -14.38
CA ASP A 3 -13.45 -2.93 -13.37
C ASP A 3 -12.42 -4.01 -12.99
N LYS A 4 -11.22 -3.96 -13.62
CA LYS A 4 -10.13 -4.91 -13.38
C LYS A 4 -8.86 -4.19 -12.94
N ILE A 5 -8.14 -4.80 -11.99
CA ILE A 5 -6.96 -4.18 -11.37
C ILE A 5 -5.86 -5.24 -11.23
N LEU A 6 -4.66 -4.89 -11.66
CA LEU A 6 -3.45 -5.64 -11.33
C LEU A 6 -2.81 -5.01 -10.08
N ILE A 7 -2.63 -5.80 -9.03
CA ILE A 7 -2.00 -5.39 -7.78
C ILE A 7 -0.58 -5.94 -7.75
N VAL A 8 0.39 -5.06 -7.60
CA VAL A 8 1.79 -5.41 -7.38
C VAL A 8 2.14 -5.13 -5.92
N PRO A 9 2.37 -6.18 -5.11
CA PRO A 9 2.77 -6.04 -3.71
C PRO A 9 4.15 -5.42 -3.52
N ASP A 10 4.67 -5.50 -2.29
CA ASP A 10 5.96 -4.99 -1.88
C ASP A 10 7.10 -5.43 -2.82
N VAL A 11 7.78 -4.47 -3.42
CA VAL A 11 8.73 -4.74 -4.51
C VAL A 11 10.12 -5.14 -4.00
N HIS A 12 10.70 -4.38 -3.07
CA HIS A 12 12.03 -4.61 -2.51
C HIS A 12 13.12 -4.95 -3.55
N GLY A 13 13.07 -4.30 -4.73
CA GLY A 13 13.99 -4.53 -5.84
C GLY A 13 13.69 -5.76 -6.70
N ARG A 14 12.68 -6.55 -6.38
CA ARG A 14 12.25 -7.72 -7.15
C ARG A 14 11.64 -7.31 -8.49
N LYS A 15 11.77 -8.18 -9.51
CA LYS A 15 11.37 -7.87 -10.89
C LYS A 15 10.16 -8.70 -11.37
N PHE A 16 9.46 -9.42 -10.49
CA PHE A 16 8.29 -10.25 -10.85
C PHE A 16 7.21 -9.42 -11.58
N TRP A 17 7.01 -8.17 -11.17
CA TRP A 17 6.05 -7.26 -11.77
C TRP A 17 6.24 -7.07 -13.28
N LYS A 18 7.49 -7.17 -13.80
CA LYS A 18 7.78 -7.01 -15.24
C LYS A 18 7.18 -8.14 -16.06
N GLU A 19 7.27 -9.36 -15.55
CA GLU A 19 6.66 -10.52 -16.19
C GLU A 19 5.14 -10.40 -16.16
N ASP A 20 4.59 -10.07 -15.00
CA ASP A 20 3.15 -9.99 -14.78
C ASP A 20 2.51 -8.86 -15.58
N THR A 21 3.07 -7.65 -15.57
CA THR A 21 2.60 -6.56 -16.42
C THR A 21 2.82 -6.86 -17.90
N GLY A 22 3.92 -7.53 -18.27
CA GLY A 22 4.20 -7.95 -19.64
C GLY A 22 3.14 -8.87 -20.21
N LYS A 23 2.58 -9.77 -19.41
CA LYS A 23 1.46 -10.64 -19.80
C LYS A 23 0.17 -9.86 -20.13
N LEU A 24 0.02 -8.67 -19.56
CA LEU A 24 -1.19 -7.83 -19.66
C LEU A 24 -0.94 -6.49 -20.36
N ILE A 25 0.23 -6.31 -21.02
CA ILE A 25 0.68 -5.01 -21.51
C ILE A 25 -0.31 -4.34 -22.46
N ASP A 26 -0.93 -5.09 -23.36
CA ASP A 26 -1.90 -4.54 -24.31
C ASP A 26 -3.13 -3.98 -23.60
N TYR A 27 -3.59 -4.62 -22.53
CA TYR A 27 -4.73 -4.17 -21.72
C TYR A 27 -4.38 -2.96 -20.86
N ILE A 28 -3.12 -2.90 -20.37
CA ILE A 28 -2.60 -1.75 -19.63
C ILE A 28 -2.46 -0.55 -20.56
N ASP A 29 -1.86 -0.72 -21.72
CA ASP A 29 -1.60 0.35 -22.69
C ASP A 29 -2.89 0.92 -23.30
N HIS A 30 -3.96 0.12 -23.38
CA HIS A 30 -5.29 0.58 -23.79
C HIS A 30 -6.16 1.04 -22.62
N GLU A 31 -5.60 1.16 -21.44
CA GLU A 31 -6.31 1.60 -20.22
C GLU A 31 -7.55 0.76 -19.87
N VAL A 32 -7.54 -0.54 -20.17
CA VAL A 32 -8.62 -1.48 -19.82
C VAL A 32 -8.52 -1.88 -18.36
N ILE A 33 -7.30 -2.01 -17.84
CA ILE A 33 -7.00 -2.35 -16.44
C ILE A 33 -6.20 -1.26 -15.77
N ASP A 34 -6.40 -1.09 -14.46
CA ASP A 34 -5.52 -0.28 -13.61
C ASP A 34 -4.41 -1.15 -13.04
N VAL A 35 -3.25 -0.55 -12.78
CA VAL A 35 -2.14 -1.21 -12.08
C VAL A 35 -1.83 -0.42 -10.81
N VAL A 36 -1.80 -1.08 -9.66
CA VAL A 36 -1.42 -0.45 -8.40
C VAL A 36 -0.21 -1.14 -7.77
N PHE A 37 0.84 -0.38 -7.51
CA PHE A 37 1.99 -0.81 -6.75
C PHE A 37 1.79 -0.41 -5.29
N LEU A 38 1.89 -1.37 -4.35
CA LEU A 38 1.63 -1.12 -2.94
C LEU A 38 2.82 -0.51 -2.18
N GLY A 39 3.96 -0.29 -2.85
CA GLY A 39 5.12 0.39 -2.26
C GLY A 39 6.32 -0.49 -1.99
N ASP A 40 7.21 0.02 -1.12
CA ASP A 40 8.46 -0.62 -0.73
C ASP A 40 9.33 -1.03 -1.93
N TYR A 41 9.66 -0.05 -2.78
CA TYR A 41 10.41 -0.28 -4.03
C TYR A 41 11.87 -0.64 -3.80
N VAL A 42 12.45 -0.14 -2.71
CA VAL A 42 13.88 -0.23 -2.38
C VAL A 42 14.12 -1.11 -1.14
N ASP A 43 15.35 -1.13 -0.62
CA ASP A 43 15.76 -1.87 0.56
C ASP A 43 15.52 -3.39 0.45
N PRO A 44 16.19 -4.07 -0.52
CA PRO A 44 16.04 -5.49 -0.75
C PRO A 44 16.44 -6.33 0.46
N TYR A 45 15.88 -7.53 0.56
CA TYR A 45 16.27 -8.48 1.60
C TYR A 45 17.66 -9.08 1.29
N PRO A 46 18.61 -9.07 2.25
CA PRO A 46 19.98 -9.54 2.01
C PRO A 46 20.07 -11.00 1.53
N PHE A 47 19.17 -11.85 1.99
CA PHE A 47 19.16 -13.27 1.63
C PHE A 47 18.65 -13.55 0.21
N GLU A 48 18.01 -12.58 -0.45
CA GLU A 48 17.56 -12.69 -1.85
C GLU A 48 18.69 -12.39 -2.85
N GLY A 49 19.82 -11.88 -2.39
CA GLY A 49 20.98 -11.59 -3.24
C GLY A 49 20.79 -10.41 -4.18
N ILE A 50 19.70 -9.63 -4.04
CA ILE A 50 19.44 -8.44 -4.83
C ILE A 50 20.32 -7.30 -4.30
N LYS A 51 21.12 -6.70 -5.18
CA LYS A 51 21.97 -5.55 -4.81
C LYS A 51 21.14 -4.27 -4.77
N VAL A 52 21.51 -3.33 -3.89
CA VAL A 52 20.84 -2.02 -3.82
C VAL A 52 20.89 -1.28 -5.16
N GLY A 53 21.98 -1.43 -5.92
CA GLY A 53 22.07 -0.86 -7.28
C GLY A 53 20.99 -1.38 -8.22
N ASP A 54 20.74 -2.69 -8.19
CA ASP A 54 19.69 -3.34 -9.00
C ASP A 54 18.29 -2.91 -8.57
N ALA A 55 18.08 -2.71 -7.25
CA ALA A 55 16.82 -2.18 -6.73
C ALA A 55 16.57 -0.72 -7.17
N ILE A 56 17.62 0.09 -7.24
CA ILE A 56 17.55 1.47 -7.76
C ILE A 56 17.21 1.48 -9.25
N GLU A 57 17.81 0.59 -10.04
CA GLU A 57 17.47 0.45 -11.47
C GLU A 57 16.01 0.03 -11.63
N ASN A 58 15.57 -0.95 -10.84
CA ASN A 58 14.19 -1.40 -10.85
C ASN A 58 13.19 -0.29 -10.47
N LEU A 59 13.51 0.55 -9.48
CA LEU A 59 12.69 1.73 -9.14
C LEU A 59 12.58 2.69 -10.34
N ASN A 60 13.67 2.94 -11.07
CA ASN A 60 13.61 3.78 -12.27
C ASN A 60 12.74 3.15 -13.36
N ASP A 61 12.82 1.83 -13.56
CA ASP A 61 11.98 1.13 -14.53
C ASP A 61 10.48 1.26 -14.18
N ILE A 62 10.13 1.15 -12.90
CA ILE A 62 8.75 1.35 -12.40
C ILE A 62 8.29 2.79 -12.64
N ILE A 63 9.16 3.77 -12.36
CA ILE A 63 8.86 5.19 -12.60
C ILE A 63 8.61 5.45 -14.09
N GLU A 64 9.47 4.94 -14.97
CA GLU A 64 9.29 5.09 -16.43
C GLU A 64 8.01 4.37 -16.91
N PHE A 65 7.71 3.20 -16.37
CA PHE A 65 6.46 2.49 -16.65
C PHE A 65 5.22 3.30 -16.27
N ALA A 66 5.26 3.99 -15.12
CA ALA A 66 4.14 4.82 -14.66
C ALA A 66 4.01 6.17 -15.39
N LYS A 67 5.13 6.80 -15.79
CA LYS A 67 5.12 8.13 -16.43
C LYS A 67 4.28 8.22 -17.69
N SER A 68 4.22 7.16 -18.46
CA SER A 68 3.51 7.12 -19.74
C SER A 68 2.08 6.60 -19.61
N ARG A 69 1.60 6.28 -18.40
CA ARG A 69 0.35 5.59 -18.15
C ARG A 69 -0.43 6.21 -17.01
N GLN A 70 -1.64 6.70 -17.29
CA GLN A 70 -2.51 7.31 -16.27
C GLN A 70 -3.19 6.27 -15.37
N ASN A 71 -3.22 5.02 -15.80
CA ASN A 71 -3.78 3.88 -15.09
C ASN A 71 -2.75 3.10 -14.26
N VAL A 72 -1.58 3.68 -14.01
CA VAL A 72 -0.56 3.11 -13.13
C VAL A 72 -0.41 3.99 -11.89
N HIS A 73 -0.67 3.41 -10.72
CA HIS A 73 -0.71 4.08 -9.43
C HIS A 73 0.43 3.59 -8.55
N LEU A 74 1.30 4.50 -8.09
CA LEU A 74 2.44 4.19 -7.24
C LEU A 74 2.16 4.64 -5.80
N LEU A 75 2.10 3.70 -4.86
CA LEU A 75 1.96 4.02 -3.44
C LEU A 75 3.32 4.00 -2.76
N LEU A 76 3.44 4.77 -1.68
CA LEU A 76 4.64 4.81 -0.85
C LEU A 76 4.53 3.81 0.30
N GLY A 77 5.56 2.99 0.47
CA GLY A 77 5.74 2.17 1.65
C GLY A 77 6.60 2.85 2.71
N ASN A 78 6.75 2.19 3.85
CA ASN A 78 7.53 2.72 4.97
C ASN A 78 9.03 2.80 4.64
N HIS A 79 9.56 1.88 3.84
CA HIS A 79 10.95 1.96 3.36
C HIS A 79 11.16 3.15 2.43
N ASP A 80 10.22 3.43 1.55
CA ASP A 80 10.30 4.53 0.58
C ASP A 80 10.29 5.89 1.27
N MET A 81 9.46 6.05 2.30
CA MET A 81 9.27 7.32 3.02
C MET A 81 10.56 7.85 3.66
N HIS A 82 11.49 6.98 4.05
CA HIS A 82 12.80 7.40 4.55
C HIS A 82 13.65 8.14 3.52
N TYR A 83 13.42 7.88 2.23
CA TYR A 83 14.10 8.54 1.12
C TYR A 83 13.25 9.64 0.50
N PHE A 84 11.93 9.50 0.56
CA PHE A 84 10.97 10.41 -0.04
C PHE A 84 10.90 11.74 0.72
N ASP A 85 10.91 11.70 2.04
CA ASP A 85 10.77 12.90 2.88
C ASP A 85 11.82 12.99 4.00
N ASN A 86 12.61 14.08 3.99
CA ASN A 86 13.66 14.31 4.97
C ASN A 86 13.13 14.60 6.38
N TYR A 87 11.94 15.17 6.50
CA TYR A 87 11.32 15.45 7.80
C TYR A 87 10.87 14.15 8.45
N TYR A 88 10.23 13.28 7.68
CA TYR A 88 9.91 11.92 8.10
C TYR A 88 11.16 11.15 8.56
N ALA A 89 12.21 11.12 7.72
CA ALA A 89 13.45 10.40 8.01
C ALA A 89 14.17 10.84 9.30
N LYS A 90 13.89 12.05 9.80
CA LYS A 90 14.41 12.56 11.08
C LYS A 90 13.57 12.14 12.27
N HIS A 91 12.29 11.85 12.08
CA HIS A 91 11.36 11.52 13.15
C HIS A 91 11.17 10.01 13.34
N VAL A 92 11.45 9.21 12.30
CA VAL A 92 11.39 7.75 12.36
C VAL A 92 12.80 7.19 12.55
N GLU A 93 13.07 6.64 13.75
CA GLU A 93 14.36 6.03 14.07
C GLU A 93 14.49 4.62 13.48
N THR A 94 13.37 3.90 13.34
CA THR A 94 13.32 2.53 12.81
C THR A 94 13.66 2.52 11.32
N LYS A 95 14.89 2.09 10.99
CA LYS A 95 15.44 2.07 9.62
C LYS A 95 15.96 0.68 9.26
N VAL A 96 15.06 -0.25 9.09
CA VAL A 96 15.40 -1.62 8.69
C VAL A 96 15.89 -1.63 7.24
N ARG A 97 17.04 -2.23 6.98
CA ARG A 97 17.66 -2.37 5.64
C ARG A 97 17.98 -1.05 4.90
N TYR A 98 17.89 0.10 5.58
CA TYR A 98 18.15 1.41 4.98
C TYR A 98 19.56 1.52 4.40
N SER A 99 19.68 1.91 3.13
CA SER A 99 20.96 2.04 2.44
C SER A 99 21.57 3.44 2.62
N TYR A 100 22.38 3.62 3.65
CA TYR A 100 23.08 4.91 3.92
C TYR A 100 23.94 5.35 2.75
N GLU A 101 24.65 4.41 2.10
CA GLU A 101 25.53 4.68 0.96
C GLU A 101 24.77 5.25 -0.24
N HIS A 102 23.57 4.71 -0.51
CA HIS A 102 22.78 5.09 -1.69
C HIS A 102 21.67 6.10 -1.37
N ALA A 103 21.52 6.51 -0.12
CA ALA A 103 20.39 7.33 0.34
C ALA A 103 20.21 8.62 -0.47
N LYS A 104 21.30 9.35 -0.75
CA LYS A 104 21.23 10.59 -1.56
C LYS A 104 20.76 10.33 -3.00
N LYS A 105 21.17 9.21 -3.60
CA LYS A 105 20.77 8.83 -4.96
C LYS A 105 19.29 8.48 -4.99
N ILE A 106 18.83 7.65 -4.06
CA ILE A 106 17.43 7.23 -3.95
C ILE A 106 16.53 8.44 -3.67
N ALA A 107 16.90 9.28 -2.70
CA ALA A 107 16.15 10.50 -2.38
C ALA A 107 16.02 11.45 -3.56
N LYS A 108 17.07 11.58 -4.39
CA LYS A 108 17.02 12.39 -5.62
C LYS A 108 16.01 11.84 -6.62
N ILE A 109 15.93 10.52 -6.77
CA ILE A 109 14.96 9.85 -7.67
C ILE A 109 13.53 10.15 -7.22
N PHE A 110 13.20 9.91 -5.95
CA PHE A 110 11.88 10.23 -5.41
C PHE A 110 11.53 11.71 -5.55
N LYS A 111 12.45 12.61 -5.19
CA LYS A 111 12.23 14.06 -5.30
C LYS A 111 11.94 14.52 -6.72
N SER A 112 12.62 13.95 -7.71
CA SER A 112 12.44 14.31 -9.13
C SER A 112 11.12 13.79 -9.71
N ASN A 113 10.46 12.84 -9.03
CA ASN A 113 9.25 12.17 -9.49
C ASN A 113 8.13 12.22 -8.43
N LYS A 114 8.21 13.20 -7.50
CA LYS A 114 7.34 13.27 -6.31
C LYS A 114 5.85 13.16 -6.64
N ASN A 115 5.42 13.76 -7.74
CA ASN A 115 4.03 13.80 -8.20
C ASN A 115 3.46 12.45 -8.67
N LEU A 116 4.28 11.43 -8.85
CA LEU A 116 3.82 10.09 -9.22
C LEU A 116 3.41 9.25 -8.00
N PHE A 117 3.85 9.62 -6.80
CA PHE A 117 3.70 8.81 -5.60
C PHE A 117 2.59 9.34 -4.69
N ASN A 118 1.83 8.43 -4.15
CA ASN A 118 0.70 8.66 -3.26
C ASN A 118 0.79 7.78 -2.00
N ILE A 119 0.03 8.11 -0.96
CA ILE A 119 -0.17 7.24 0.23
C ILE A 119 -1.28 6.22 -0.03
N ALA A 120 -2.27 6.62 -0.82
CA ALA A 120 -3.43 5.77 -1.08
C ALA A 120 -3.98 5.98 -2.50
N TRP A 121 -4.63 4.96 -3.01
CA TRP A 121 -5.48 5.01 -4.18
C TRP A 121 -6.83 4.35 -3.88
N GLU A 122 -7.91 4.82 -4.49
CA GLU A 122 -9.23 4.22 -4.32
C GLU A 122 -9.99 4.14 -5.63
N THR A 123 -10.78 3.09 -5.75
CA THR A 123 -11.68 2.89 -6.89
C THR A 123 -12.93 2.10 -6.46
N ARG A 124 -13.84 1.88 -7.40
CA ARG A 124 -14.96 0.97 -7.24
C ARG A 124 -14.91 -0.12 -8.30
N VAL A 125 -15.12 -1.34 -7.85
CA VAL A 125 -15.37 -2.48 -8.71
C VAL A 125 -16.77 -2.99 -8.35
N ASN A 126 -17.70 -2.96 -9.29
CA ASN A 126 -19.11 -3.07 -8.98
C ASN A 126 -19.54 -2.06 -7.89
N ASP A 127 -20.24 -2.55 -6.89
CA ASP A 127 -20.68 -1.75 -5.74
C ASP A 127 -19.64 -1.70 -4.62
N LYS A 128 -18.53 -2.45 -4.73
CA LYS A 128 -17.49 -2.56 -3.71
C LYS A 128 -16.48 -1.42 -3.84
N LYS A 129 -16.37 -0.57 -2.84
CA LYS A 129 -15.31 0.43 -2.76
C LYS A 129 -14.01 -0.21 -2.28
N LEU A 130 -12.94 -0.08 -3.06
CA LEU A 130 -11.61 -0.58 -2.73
C LEU A 130 -10.71 0.61 -2.34
N LEU A 131 -10.03 0.49 -1.20
CA LEU A 131 -9.02 1.43 -0.72
C LEU A 131 -7.67 0.72 -0.65
N PHE A 132 -6.72 1.18 -1.44
CA PHE A 132 -5.36 0.67 -1.49
C PHE A 132 -4.44 1.58 -0.68
N THR A 133 -3.66 0.99 0.22
CA THR A 133 -2.58 1.63 0.98
C THR A 133 -1.41 0.66 1.10
N HIS A 134 -0.28 1.09 1.65
CA HIS A 134 0.82 0.15 1.86
C HIS A 134 0.53 -0.83 3.01
N ALA A 135 0.04 -0.36 4.17
CA ALA A 135 -0.11 -1.18 5.38
C ALA A 135 -1.53 -1.23 5.97
N GLY A 136 -2.52 -0.60 5.31
CA GLY A 136 -3.89 -0.52 5.79
C GLY A 136 -4.15 0.62 6.79
N VAL A 137 -5.42 0.91 7.04
CA VAL A 137 -5.87 2.00 7.91
C VAL A 137 -6.65 1.44 9.09
N LEU A 138 -6.16 1.68 10.30
CA LEU A 138 -6.87 1.36 11.54
C LEU A 138 -7.81 2.47 11.95
N LYS A 139 -8.98 2.11 12.49
CA LYS A 139 -9.98 3.03 12.98
C LYS A 139 -9.41 4.01 14.03
N THR A 140 -8.71 3.48 15.03
CA THR A 140 -8.15 4.33 16.10
C THR A 140 -7.11 5.31 15.58
N TRP A 141 -6.22 4.88 14.66
CA TRP A 141 -5.27 5.79 14.03
C TRP A 141 -6.00 6.91 13.26
N ALA A 142 -7.02 6.55 12.49
CA ALA A 142 -7.82 7.51 11.75
C ALA A 142 -8.56 8.50 12.66
N GLU A 143 -9.13 8.04 13.77
CA GLU A 143 -9.78 8.90 14.77
C GLU A 143 -8.80 9.87 15.43
N ILE A 144 -7.56 9.46 15.69
CA ILE A 144 -6.51 10.32 16.29
C ILE A 144 -6.06 11.40 15.31
N HIS A 145 -5.79 11.05 14.05
CA HIS A 145 -5.12 11.94 13.10
C HIS A 145 -6.07 12.65 12.14
N MET A 146 -7.23 12.07 11.87
CA MET A 146 -8.20 12.57 10.89
C MET A 146 -9.57 12.87 11.51
N GLY A 147 -9.80 12.44 12.75
CA GLY A 147 -11.04 12.70 13.50
C GLY A 147 -11.07 14.07 14.20
N ASN A 148 -12.19 14.34 14.91
CA ASN A 148 -12.38 15.56 15.68
C ASN A 148 -11.52 15.67 16.95
N VAL A 149 -10.71 14.66 17.28
CA VAL A 149 -9.93 14.57 18.52
C VAL A 149 -8.47 14.81 18.19
N LYS A 150 -7.95 15.99 18.47
CA LYS A 150 -6.51 16.22 18.55
C LYS A 150 -6.00 15.65 19.88
N THR A 151 -5.58 14.40 19.88
CA THR A 151 -4.76 13.88 20.97
C THR A 151 -3.28 14.04 20.62
N TRP A 152 -2.71 15.15 21.04
CA TRP A 152 -1.27 15.31 20.99
C TRP A 152 -0.69 14.80 22.30
N ARG A 153 0.03 13.67 22.30
CA ARG A 153 0.78 13.11 23.45
C ARG A 153 0.05 13.16 24.80
N GLY A 154 -1.22 12.74 24.84
CA GLY A 154 -1.97 12.61 26.08
C GLY A 154 -2.69 13.87 26.59
N CYS A 155 -2.73 14.95 25.84
CA CYS A 155 -3.53 16.14 26.19
C CYS A 155 -4.72 16.28 25.24
N ILE A 156 -5.92 16.12 25.75
CA ILE A 156 -7.17 16.41 25.04
C ILE A 156 -7.41 17.92 25.14
N ASP A 157 -7.36 18.63 24.02
CA ASP A 157 -7.83 20.01 23.94
C ASP A 157 -9.17 20.06 23.19
N ASP A 158 -10.27 20.16 23.96
CA ASP A 158 -11.65 20.20 23.46
C ASP A 158 -11.99 21.49 22.66
N LYS A 159 -11.06 22.43 22.55
CA LYS A 159 -11.34 23.76 21.98
C LYS A 159 -11.15 23.86 20.47
N HIS A 160 -10.49 22.88 19.83
CA HIS A 160 -10.25 22.91 18.39
C HIS A 160 -10.88 21.69 17.71
N LYS A 161 -12.20 21.70 17.57
CA LYS A 161 -12.93 20.73 16.74
C LYS A 161 -12.55 20.96 15.27
N ILE A 162 -11.61 20.18 14.76
CA ILE A 162 -11.41 20.06 13.31
C ILE A 162 -12.54 19.14 12.81
N PRO A 163 -13.20 19.46 11.68
CA PRO A 163 -14.17 18.55 11.08
C PRO A 163 -13.53 17.18 10.89
N SER A 164 -14.23 16.11 11.23
CA SER A 164 -13.72 14.76 10.98
C SER A 164 -13.51 14.60 9.47
N ILE A 165 -12.30 14.21 9.10
CA ILE A 165 -11.97 13.92 7.72
C ILE A 165 -12.01 12.41 7.58
N GLU A 166 -12.88 11.93 6.71
CA GLU A 166 -12.96 10.49 6.42
C GLU A 166 -11.70 10.04 5.70
N PRO A 167 -11.02 8.95 6.16
CA PRO A 167 -9.91 8.34 5.43
C PRO A 167 -10.38 7.84 4.06
N ASN A 168 -9.89 8.49 3.04
CA ASN A 168 -10.04 8.13 1.64
C ASN A 168 -8.74 8.50 0.92
N ALA A 169 -8.57 8.12 -0.34
CA ALA A 169 -7.33 8.40 -1.06
C ALA A 169 -6.98 9.89 -1.06
N LYS A 170 -7.95 10.77 -1.24
CA LYS A 170 -7.71 12.21 -1.26
C LYS A 170 -7.19 12.73 0.09
N SER A 171 -7.83 12.35 1.19
CA SER A 171 -7.45 12.82 2.52
C SER A 171 -6.14 12.21 3.01
N LEU A 172 -5.86 10.94 2.67
CA LEU A 172 -4.61 10.29 3.00
C LEU A 172 -3.43 10.86 2.19
N ASN A 173 -3.64 11.17 0.91
CA ASN A 173 -2.59 11.79 0.08
C ASN A 173 -2.27 13.22 0.54
N ALA A 174 -3.26 13.97 1.04
CA ALA A 174 -3.05 15.31 1.59
C ALA A 174 -2.12 15.34 2.82
N LEU A 175 -1.88 14.20 3.48
CA LEU A 175 -0.89 14.10 4.56
C LEU A 175 0.54 14.41 4.09
N LEU A 176 0.85 14.17 2.81
CA LEU A 176 2.16 14.47 2.23
C LEU A 176 2.43 15.98 2.09
N ASP A 177 1.42 16.82 2.18
CA ASP A 177 1.52 18.26 1.94
C ASP A 177 1.82 19.06 3.21
N THR A 178 1.76 18.45 4.40
CA THR A 178 1.91 19.15 5.68
C THR A 178 2.86 18.44 6.62
N HIS A 179 3.54 19.20 7.49
CA HIS A 179 4.39 18.62 8.52
C HIS A 179 3.61 17.74 9.51
N ASP A 180 2.40 18.16 9.91
CA ASP A 180 1.54 17.37 10.80
C ASP A 180 1.11 16.06 10.13
N GLY A 181 0.82 16.09 8.83
CA GLY A 181 0.53 14.89 8.06
C GLY A 181 1.72 13.93 7.96
N ILE A 182 2.92 14.47 7.71
CA ILE A 182 4.16 13.67 7.72
C ILE A 182 4.41 13.05 9.11
N LEU A 183 4.12 13.78 10.21
CA LEU A 183 4.22 13.22 11.56
C LEU A 183 3.18 12.13 11.82
N ALA A 184 1.97 12.28 11.30
CA ALA A 184 0.96 11.23 11.39
C ALA A 184 1.39 9.95 10.64
N LEU A 185 2.04 10.10 9.48
CA LEU A 185 2.63 8.97 8.75
C LEU A 185 3.83 8.35 9.47
N ALA A 186 4.49 9.07 10.36
CA ALA A 186 5.63 8.61 11.15
C ALA A 186 5.22 7.78 12.40
N ASP A 187 3.96 7.46 12.57
CA ASP A 187 3.50 6.57 13.64
C ASP A 187 3.91 5.13 13.36
N VAL A 188 5.00 4.72 13.99
CA VAL A 188 5.52 3.34 13.98
C VAL A 188 4.98 2.60 15.20
N PRO A 189 4.31 1.45 15.06
CA PRO A 189 3.79 0.71 16.19
C PRO A 189 4.91 0.05 17.00
N GLN A 190 4.63 -0.24 18.27
CA GLN A 190 5.58 -0.90 19.19
C GLN A 190 6.06 -2.25 18.65
N THR A 191 5.22 -2.99 17.98
CA THR A 191 5.53 -4.27 17.32
C THR A 191 6.63 -4.17 16.26
N ARG A 192 6.78 -2.98 15.65
CA ARG A 192 7.81 -2.65 14.67
C ARG A 192 8.96 -1.81 15.26
N GLY A 193 9.06 -1.76 16.58
CA GLY A 193 10.12 -1.03 17.28
C GLY A 193 9.88 0.47 17.43
N GLY A 194 8.67 0.94 17.20
CA GLY A 194 8.27 2.33 17.44
C GLY A 194 7.69 2.56 18.84
N TRP A 195 7.02 3.68 19.02
CA TRP A 195 6.46 4.12 20.29
C TRP A 195 4.92 4.22 20.28
N CYS A 196 4.30 4.07 19.12
CA CYS A 196 2.86 4.24 18.96
C CYS A 196 2.12 2.93 19.26
N ALA A 197 0.92 3.05 19.81
CA ALA A 197 0.06 1.88 20.03
C ALA A 197 -0.48 1.34 18.68
N TYR A 198 -0.62 2.22 17.70
CA TYR A 198 -1.15 1.91 16.37
C TYR A 198 -0.22 2.47 15.30
N GLY A 199 -0.03 1.72 14.21
CA GLY A 199 0.74 2.18 13.06
C GLY A 199 -0.09 3.02 12.10
N SER A 200 0.60 3.88 11.36
CA SER A 200 0.03 4.66 10.25
C SER A 200 -0.30 3.78 9.03
N PRO A 201 -0.95 4.31 7.98
CA PRO A 201 -1.27 3.58 6.75
C PRO A 201 -0.06 2.97 6.00
N ILE A 202 1.16 3.32 6.42
CA ILE A 202 2.40 2.76 5.89
C ILE A 202 3.17 1.90 6.91
N TRP A 203 2.67 1.78 8.16
CA TRP A 203 3.32 1.02 9.23
C TRP A 203 2.39 0.08 9.99
N CYS A 204 1.10 0.10 9.67
CA CYS A 204 0.11 -0.65 10.43
C CYS A 204 0.45 -2.15 10.43
N ASP A 205 0.42 -2.76 11.61
CA ASP A 205 0.52 -4.19 11.78
C ASP A 205 -0.87 -4.78 12.02
N PHE A 206 -1.52 -5.17 10.93
CA PHE A 206 -2.90 -5.68 10.99
C PHE A 206 -3.03 -7.02 11.71
N ILE A 207 -1.95 -7.81 11.77
CA ILE A 207 -1.99 -9.17 12.34
C ILE A 207 -2.42 -9.12 13.80
N GLU A 208 -1.90 -8.18 14.58
CA GLU A 208 -2.27 -8.03 16.00
C GLU A 208 -3.73 -7.59 16.18
N HIS A 209 -4.35 -7.08 15.13
CA HIS A 209 -5.72 -6.57 15.17
C HIS A 209 -6.74 -7.56 14.61
N ILE A 210 -6.35 -8.53 13.77
CA ILE A 210 -7.23 -9.59 13.28
C ILE A 210 -7.80 -10.41 14.45
N GLU A 211 -6.97 -10.76 15.42
CA GLU A 211 -7.43 -11.45 16.63
C GLU A 211 -8.47 -10.64 17.44
N SER A 212 -8.45 -9.31 17.32
CA SER A 212 -9.37 -8.44 18.03
C SER A 212 -10.76 -8.35 17.39
N LEU A 213 -10.92 -8.70 16.11
CA LEU A 213 -12.23 -8.75 15.45
C LEU A 213 -13.09 -9.87 16.00
N GLU A 214 -12.49 -10.98 16.44
CA GLU A 214 -13.20 -12.14 16.99
C GLU A 214 -13.51 -12.00 18.47
N TYR A 215 -12.70 -11.28 19.25
CA TYR A 215 -12.75 -11.31 20.71
C TYR A 215 -13.13 -9.99 21.39
N ASN A 216 -13.42 -8.89 20.68
CA ASN A 216 -13.74 -7.58 21.29
C ASN A 216 -12.82 -7.20 22.46
N ALA A 217 -11.52 -7.49 22.36
CA ALA A 217 -10.57 -7.25 23.43
C ALA A 217 -10.45 -5.75 23.73
N PRO A 218 -10.57 -5.31 24.99
CA PRO A 218 -10.41 -3.91 25.37
C PRO A 218 -9.04 -3.36 24.94
N GLY A 219 -9.01 -2.17 24.33
CA GLY A 219 -7.79 -1.47 23.94
C GLY A 219 -7.22 -1.86 22.58
N LYS A 220 -7.89 -2.73 21.80
CA LYS A 220 -7.49 -3.02 20.43
C LYS A 220 -8.30 -2.21 19.42
N SER A 221 -7.69 -1.90 18.28
CA SER A 221 -8.33 -1.20 17.17
C SER A 221 -8.96 -2.19 16.18
N THR A 222 -9.78 -1.69 15.27
CA THR A 222 -10.35 -2.44 14.15
C THR A 222 -9.91 -1.80 12.84
N PRO A 223 -9.95 -2.52 11.72
CA PRO A 223 -9.82 -1.89 10.41
C PRO A 223 -10.81 -0.73 10.26
N TYR A 224 -10.36 0.37 9.66
CA TYR A 224 -11.24 1.49 9.39
C TYR A 224 -12.35 1.08 8.44
N ASN A 225 -13.59 1.45 8.76
CA ASN A 225 -14.78 1.20 7.94
C ASN A 225 -14.99 -0.25 7.45
N TYR A 226 -14.51 -1.26 8.21
CA TYR A 226 -14.74 -2.65 7.81
C TYR A 226 -16.25 -3.04 7.73
N LYS A 227 -17.11 -2.28 8.44
CA LYS A 227 -18.59 -2.44 8.38
C LYS A 227 -19.26 -1.55 7.34
N ASP A 228 -18.56 -0.59 6.76
CA ASP A 228 -19.10 0.49 5.96
C ASP A 228 -18.73 0.36 4.47
N GLU A 229 -18.68 -0.87 3.96
CA GLU A 229 -18.54 -1.16 2.53
C GLU A 229 -17.19 -0.74 1.89
N VAL A 230 -16.17 -0.37 2.70
CA VAL A 230 -14.82 -0.13 2.22
C VAL A 230 -13.97 -1.38 2.43
N TYR A 231 -13.57 -1.99 1.35
CA TYR A 231 -12.64 -3.10 1.37
C TYR A 231 -11.21 -2.58 1.24
N GLN A 232 -10.35 -2.89 2.21
CA GLN A 232 -8.96 -2.45 2.19
C GLN A 232 -8.06 -3.48 1.53
N VAL A 233 -7.10 -3.00 0.70
CA VAL A 233 -6.08 -3.83 0.05
C VAL A 233 -4.71 -3.23 0.35
N PHE A 234 -3.81 -4.04 0.92
CA PHE A 234 -2.51 -3.58 1.37
C PHE A 234 -1.47 -4.72 1.41
N GLY A 235 -0.18 -4.37 1.55
CA GLY A 235 0.98 -5.25 1.68
C GLY A 235 1.60 -5.22 3.08
N HIS A 236 2.89 -4.95 3.18
CA HIS A 236 3.68 -4.63 4.37
C HIS A 236 3.88 -5.75 5.38
N SER A 237 2.88 -6.54 5.69
CA SER A 237 2.92 -7.52 6.76
C SER A 237 3.03 -8.93 6.22
N LEU A 238 4.09 -9.63 6.62
CA LEU A 238 4.18 -11.08 6.47
C LEU A 238 3.09 -11.72 7.33
N GLY A 239 2.24 -12.55 6.72
CA GLY A 239 1.08 -13.13 7.40
C GLY A 239 1.44 -14.04 8.56
N TRP A 240 0.58 -14.03 9.56
CA TRP A 240 0.56 -14.96 10.68
C TRP A 240 -0.39 -16.14 10.33
N PRO A 241 -0.14 -17.38 10.78
CA PRO A 241 0.64 -17.81 11.94
C PRO A 241 1.95 -18.53 11.59
N PHE A 242 2.64 -18.15 10.55
CA PHE A 242 3.68 -18.98 9.95
C PHE A 242 5.05 -18.62 10.48
N ASN A 243 5.52 -19.40 11.47
CA ASN A 243 6.90 -19.38 11.98
C ASN A 243 7.95 -19.86 10.95
N ASP A 244 7.55 -20.14 9.72
CA ASP A 244 8.50 -20.53 8.68
C ASP A 244 8.88 -19.30 7.83
N ILE A 245 9.96 -18.65 8.25
CA ILE A 245 10.60 -17.51 7.55
C ILE A 245 10.96 -17.83 6.08
N LYS A 246 10.86 -19.09 5.67
CA LYS A 246 11.15 -19.52 4.30
C LYS A 246 9.98 -19.33 3.34
N SER A 247 8.75 -19.23 3.80
CA SER A 247 7.60 -18.86 2.97
C SER A 247 7.35 -17.36 3.09
N LEU A 248 8.02 -16.58 2.25
CA LEU A 248 7.88 -15.11 2.20
C LEU A 248 6.64 -14.66 1.42
N ASP A 249 5.80 -15.60 1.04
CA ASP A 249 4.58 -15.33 0.29
C ASP A 249 3.41 -15.51 1.24
N THR A 250 2.98 -14.40 1.83
CA THR A 250 1.81 -14.40 2.70
C THR A 250 0.74 -13.52 2.11
N CYS A 251 -0.36 -14.16 1.75
CA CYS A 251 -1.57 -13.44 1.43
C CYS A 251 -2.70 -13.88 2.36
N TYR A 252 -3.51 -12.92 2.77
CA TYR A 252 -4.79 -13.15 3.41
C TYR A 252 -5.86 -12.39 2.63
N ILE A 253 -6.84 -13.10 2.12
CA ILE A 253 -7.97 -12.53 1.41
C ILE A 253 -9.22 -12.90 2.22
N GLY A 254 -9.71 -11.93 2.97
CA GLY A 254 -10.85 -12.10 3.85
C GLY A 254 -12.07 -11.31 3.40
N PRO A 255 -13.17 -11.34 4.17
CA PRO A 255 -14.40 -10.66 3.78
C PRO A 255 -14.33 -9.12 3.85
N TYR A 256 -13.33 -8.56 4.56
CA TYR A 256 -13.25 -7.12 4.83
C TYR A 256 -11.98 -6.48 4.28
N PHE A 257 -10.92 -7.25 4.06
CA PHE A 257 -9.65 -6.76 3.54
C PHE A 257 -8.83 -7.88 2.91
N ALA A 258 -7.86 -7.49 2.07
CA ALA A 258 -6.78 -8.33 1.57
C ALA A 258 -5.43 -7.77 2.01
N MET A 259 -4.59 -8.63 2.57
CA MET A 259 -3.21 -8.37 2.93
C MET A 259 -2.32 -9.20 2.02
N LEU A 260 -1.54 -8.53 1.18
CA LEU A 260 -0.83 -9.10 0.05
C LEU A 260 0.66 -8.72 0.15
N ASP A 261 1.45 -9.47 0.93
CA ASP A 261 2.91 -9.34 0.95
C ASP A 261 3.51 -10.62 0.35
N ALA A 262 3.53 -10.66 -0.98
CA ALA A 262 3.93 -11.81 -1.76
C ALA A 262 4.90 -11.41 -2.89
N ARG A 263 5.52 -12.40 -3.51
CA ARG A 263 6.44 -12.23 -4.65
C ARG A 263 5.77 -12.47 -5.99
N THR A 264 4.48 -12.27 -6.04
CA THR A 264 3.61 -12.44 -7.19
C THR A 264 2.56 -11.32 -7.19
N SER A 265 2.02 -11.01 -8.35
CA SER A 265 0.94 -10.04 -8.48
C SER A 265 -0.43 -10.69 -8.30
N PHE A 266 -1.43 -9.87 -8.01
CA PHE A 266 -2.81 -10.30 -7.85
C PHE A 266 -3.71 -9.55 -8.83
N LEU A 267 -4.83 -10.17 -9.16
CA LEU A 267 -5.86 -9.60 -10.02
C LEU A 267 -7.15 -9.37 -9.23
N VAL A 268 -7.80 -8.26 -9.46
CA VAL A 268 -9.17 -8.01 -9.03
C VAL A 268 -10.06 -8.23 -10.23
N ASP A 269 -11.02 -9.14 -10.10
CA ASP A 269 -12.03 -9.42 -11.10
C ASP A 269 -13.22 -8.47 -11.04
N ASP A 270 -14.11 -8.53 -12.04
CA ASP A 270 -15.29 -7.67 -12.17
C ASP A 270 -16.26 -7.74 -10.97
N ASP A 271 -16.25 -8.84 -10.23
CA ASP A 271 -17.04 -9.02 -9.00
C ASP A 271 -16.33 -8.51 -7.73
N GLY A 272 -15.10 -8.00 -7.88
CA GLY A 272 -14.26 -7.53 -6.78
C GLY A 272 -13.60 -8.65 -6.00
N SER A 273 -13.56 -9.89 -6.52
CA SER A 273 -12.76 -10.98 -5.97
C SER A 273 -11.27 -10.77 -6.32
N ILE A 274 -10.38 -11.24 -5.44
CA ILE A 274 -8.93 -11.09 -5.58
C ILE A 274 -8.31 -12.47 -5.71
N HIS A 275 -7.47 -12.65 -6.73
CA HIS A 275 -6.79 -13.91 -7.02
C HIS A 275 -5.32 -13.68 -7.36
N GLU A 276 -4.49 -14.68 -7.11
CA GLU A 276 -3.12 -14.67 -7.58
C GLU A 276 -3.08 -14.76 -9.12
N ILE A 277 -2.19 -14.01 -9.74
CA ILE A 277 -2.10 -13.93 -11.21
C ILE A 277 -1.82 -15.29 -11.88
N SER A 278 -1.10 -16.19 -11.20
CA SER A 278 -0.79 -17.53 -11.70
C SER A 278 -2.02 -18.42 -11.86
N ASP A 279 -3.04 -18.20 -11.04
CA ASP A 279 -4.18 -19.13 -10.93
C ASP A 279 -5.28 -18.89 -11.94
N ASN A 280 -5.36 -17.68 -12.54
CA ASN A 280 -6.52 -17.28 -13.33
C ASN A 280 -6.21 -16.47 -14.61
N MET A 281 -4.97 -16.49 -15.09
CA MET A 281 -4.56 -15.64 -16.23
C MET A 281 -5.37 -15.92 -17.51
N GLU A 282 -5.69 -17.18 -17.80
CA GLU A 282 -6.46 -17.54 -19.00
C GLU A 282 -7.89 -17.01 -18.90
N ARG A 283 -8.57 -17.26 -17.80
CA ARG A 283 -9.93 -16.75 -17.55
C ARG A 283 -9.98 -15.22 -17.58
N PHE A 284 -9.00 -14.56 -16.95
CA PHE A 284 -8.91 -13.10 -16.96
C PHE A 284 -8.76 -12.53 -18.36
N ARG A 285 -7.98 -13.19 -19.24
CA ARG A 285 -7.82 -12.80 -20.65
C ARG A 285 -9.09 -13.02 -21.48
N GLU A 286 -9.82 -14.11 -21.24
CA GLU A 286 -11.09 -14.40 -21.89
C GLU A 286 -12.13 -13.33 -21.55
N ASP A 287 -12.27 -13.00 -20.27
CA ASP A 287 -13.22 -11.99 -19.79
C ASP A 287 -12.90 -10.59 -20.36
N ILE A 288 -11.62 -10.20 -20.41
CA ILE A 288 -11.20 -8.92 -21.00
C ILE A 288 -11.37 -8.95 -22.52
N GLY A 289 -11.08 -10.07 -23.18
CA GLY A 289 -11.25 -10.22 -24.62
C GLY A 289 -12.69 -9.96 -25.06
N GLU A 290 -13.69 -10.40 -24.29
CA GLU A 290 -15.09 -10.09 -24.55
C GLU A 290 -15.43 -8.60 -24.42
N ILE A 291 -14.81 -7.90 -23.47
CA ILE A 291 -14.99 -6.45 -23.28
C ILE A 291 -14.40 -5.66 -24.45
N TYR A 292 -13.27 -6.11 -24.98
CA TYR A 292 -12.61 -5.47 -26.14
C TYR A 292 -13.44 -5.58 -27.40
N CYS A 293 -13.96 -6.78 -27.70
CA CYS A 293 -14.82 -7.00 -28.86
C CYS A 293 -16.14 -6.20 -28.82
N LYS A 294 -16.63 -5.83 -27.63
CA LYS A 294 -17.84 -5.02 -27.46
C LYS A 294 -17.61 -3.52 -27.61
N LYS A 295 -16.37 -3.03 -27.50
CA LYS A 295 -16.02 -1.61 -27.68
C LYS A 295 -15.79 -1.23 -29.14
N ASP A 296 -15.43 -2.20 -29.99
CA ASP A 296 -15.18 -2.01 -31.41
C ASP A 296 -16.41 -2.32 -32.28
N ALA A 297 -17.54 -2.67 -31.69
CA ALA A 297 -18.82 -2.91 -32.34
C ALA A 297 -19.83 -1.77 -32.05
#